data_54c96cfed7282c1f3f5fbb5de2eca6dc
#
_entry.id   54c96cfed7282c1f3f5fbb5de2eca6dc
#
_cell.length_a   1.000
_cell.length_b   1.000
_cell.length_c   1.000
_cell.angle_alpha   90.00
_cell.angle_beta   90.00
_cell.angle_gamma   90.00
#
_symmetry.space_group_name_H-M   'P 1'
#
loop_
_entity.id
_entity.type
_entity.pdbx_description
1 polymer ?
#
loop_
_entity_poly.entity_id
_entity_poly.type
_entity_poly.pdbx_seq_one_letter_code
_entity_poly.pdbx_strand_id
1 'polypeptide(L)'
;LKHKTQVYIAPGDHYRTRMTHTLEVGQIGRTVARALRLNEDLVEAIAMGHDVGHTPFGHVGEYALRDMVGHFNHNEQSLRMVEVLEMHGDHQGLNLTTAVRDGIVGHTGAHIPVTLEGQIIRIVDRIAYLCHDFDDAQRAGMLTAEELPFEVREHFGMTPSSMITAMVEDMVRESLDKPVISMSSDIEMTMNLFRQFMFKNVYLAPALIPDRNKA
;
A
#
# COMPACT_ATOMS: atom_id res chain seq x y z
N LEU A 1 -12.49 -5.35 -5.20
CA LEU A 1 -11.71 -4.16 -5.59
C LEU A 1 -12.51 -2.85 -5.65
N LYS A 2 -13.86 -2.89 -5.53
CA LYS A 2 -14.71 -1.69 -5.51
C LYS A 2 -14.85 -1.05 -4.11
N HIS A 3 -14.31 -1.66 -3.07
CA HIS A 3 -14.39 -1.15 -1.71
C HIS A 3 -13.34 -0.07 -1.48
N LYS A 4 -13.67 0.89 -0.62
CA LYS A 4 -12.77 2.00 -0.22
C LYS A 4 -11.55 1.48 0.53
N THR A 5 -10.46 2.22 0.48
CA THR A 5 -9.25 1.97 1.24
C THR A 5 -9.48 2.16 2.75
N GLN A 6 -8.50 2.53 3.52
CA GLN A 6 -8.56 2.48 4.99
C GLN A 6 -9.40 3.60 5.63
N VAL A 7 -9.59 4.73 4.91
CA VAL A 7 -10.36 5.87 5.43
C VAL A 7 -11.81 5.72 5.01
N TYR A 8 -12.70 5.45 5.98
CA TYR A 8 -14.14 5.39 5.75
C TYR A 8 -14.70 6.81 5.79
N ILE A 9 -14.99 7.37 4.62
CA ILE A 9 -15.57 8.69 4.46
C ILE A 9 -16.91 8.56 3.75
N ALA A 10 -17.85 9.45 4.05
CA ALA A 10 -19.22 9.47 3.55
C ALA A 10 -19.33 9.32 2.02
N PRO A 11 -20.45 8.85 1.45
CA PRO A 11 -20.59 8.54 0.03
C PRO A 11 -20.32 9.76 -0.85
N GLY A 12 -19.38 9.61 -1.78
CA GLY A 12 -19.00 10.59 -2.80
C GLY A 12 -18.10 9.93 -3.84
N ASP A 13 -18.11 10.42 -5.06
CA ASP A 13 -17.36 9.84 -6.20
C ASP A 13 -15.86 10.14 -6.16
N HIS A 14 -15.38 10.89 -5.16
CA HIS A 14 -14.02 11.43 -5.13
C HIS A 14 -13.04 10.66 -4.24
N TYR A 15 -13.46 9.55 -3.62
CA TYR A 15 -12.61 8.77 -2.71
C TYR A 15 -12.00 7.57 -3.42
N ARG A 16 -10.74 7.27 -3.06
CA ARG A 16 -10.00 6.17 -3.65
C ARG A 16 -10.60 4.81 -3.29
N THR A 17 -10.69 3.95 -4.29
CA THR A 17 -11.05 2.54 -4.14
C THR A 17 -9.79 1.69 -4.11
N ARG A 18 -9.89 0.41 -3.69
CA ARG A 18 -8.77 -0.53 -3.79
C ARG A 18 -8.26 -0.69 -5.22
N MET A 19 -9.14 -0.61 -6.21
CA MET A 19 -8.73 -0.68 -7.60
C MET A 19 -7.86 0.52 -7.99
N THR A 20 -8.25 1.74 -7.62
CA THR A 20 -7.44 2.93 -7.91
C THR A 20 -6.11 2.89 -7.17
N HIS A 21 -6.10 2.47 -5.89
CA HIS A 21 -4.88 2.24 -5.13
C HIS A 21 -3.96 1.23 -5.83
N THR A 22 -4.48 0.07 -6.22
CA THR A 22 -3.72 -0.97 -6.93
C THR A 22 -3.08 -0.45 -8.23
N LEU A 23 -3.82 0.35 -9.01
CA LEU A 23 -3.31 0.96 -10.24
C LEU A 23 -2.21 2.00 -9.94
N GLU A 24 -2.38 2.80 -8.90
CA GLU A 24 -1.39 3.80 -8.47
C GLU A 24 -0.11 3.14 -7.95
N VAL A 25 -0.22 2.07 -7.15
CA VAL A 25 0.92 1.23 -6.73
C VAL A 25 1.66 0.68 -7.95
N GLY A 26 0.92 0.12 -8.92
CA GLY A 26 1.50 -0.38 -10.16
C GLY A 26 2.22 0.71 -10.95
N GLN A 27 1.62 1.89 -11.09
CA GLN A 27 2.22 3.01 -11.80
C GLN A 27 3.50 3.52 -11.14
N ILE A 28 3.49 3.74 -9.82
CA ILE A 28 4.67 4.19 -9.08
C ILE A 28 5.75 3.10 -9.13
N GLY A 29 5.39 1.84 -8.88
CA GLY A 29 6.32 0.71 -8.89
C GLY A 29 7.01 0.53 -10.25
N ARG A 30 6.27 0.60 -11.36
CA ARG A 30 6.84 0.55 -12.72
C ARG A 30 7.76 1.73 -13.01
N THR A 31 7.47 2.91 -12.48
CA THR A 31 8.35 4.08 -12.62
C THR A 31 9.71 3.81 -11.96
N VAL A 32 9.69 3.25 -10.74
CA VAL A 32 10.91 2.85 -10.02
C VAL A 32 11.63 1.73 -10.77
N ALA A 33 10.92 0.67 -11.20
CA ALA A 33 11.50 -0.44 -11.93
C ALA A 33 12.20 0.02 -13.21
N ARG A 34 11.57 0.92 -13.98
CA ARG A 34 12.17 1.52 -15.18
C ARG A 34 13.45 2.29 -14.86
N ALA A 35 13.43 3.11 -13.81
CA ALA A 35 14.61 3.88 -13.39
C ALA A 35 15.78 2.97 -12.97
N LEU A 36 15.48 1.84 -12.33
CA LEU A 36 16.46 0.84 -11.89
C LEU A 36 16.77 -0.25 -12.94
N ARG A 37 16.16 -0.19 -14.13
CA ARG A 37 16.27 -1.17 -15.21
C ARG A 37 15.86 -2.59 -14.80
N LEU A 38 14.82 -2.68 -13.98
CA LEU A 38 14.19 -3.93 -13.53
C LEU A 38 12.97 -4.27 -14.39
N ASN A 39 12.35 -5.42 -14.12
CA ASN A 39 11.22 -5.95 -14.90
C ASN A 39 9.92 -5.25 -14.50
N GLU A 40 9.45 -4.31 -15.35
CA GLU A 40 8.20 -3.58 -15.14
C GLU A 40 6.96 -4.48 -15.14
N ASP A 41 6.94 -5.54 -15.96
CA ASP A 41 5.80 -6.45 -16.05
C ASP A 41 5.67 -7.30 -14.78
N LEU A 42 6.80 -7.70 -14.18
CA LEU A 42 6.79 -8.39 -12.89
C LEU A 42 6.25 -7.48 -11.77
N VAL A 43 6.68 -6.22 -11.74
CA VAL A 43 6.16 -5.22 -10.79
C VAL A 43 4.65 -5.05 -10.96
N GLU A 44 4.16 -4.90 -12.19
CA GLU A 44 2.73 -4.74 -12.47
C GLU A 44 1.93 -5.97 -12.03
N ALA A 45 2.41 -7.18 -12.34
CA ALA A 45 1.76 -8.42 -11.95
C ALA A 45 1.64 -8.56 -10.42
N ILE A 46 2.71 -8.24 -9.67
CA ILE A 46 2.69 -8.23 -8.20
C ILE A 46 1.72 -7.17 -7.67
N ALA A 47 1.78 -5.95 -8.22
CA ALA A 47 0.88 -4.87 -7.83
C ALA A 47 -0.58 -5.24 -8.02
N MET A 48 -0.94 -5.85 -9.16
CA MET A 48 -2.31 -6.27 -9.43
C MET A 48 -2.82 -7.34 -8.47
N GLY A 49 -1.93 -8.18 -7.95
CA GLY A 49 -2.28 -9.30 -7.06
C GLY A 49 -2.18 -9.00 -5.57
N HIS A 50 -1.41 -7.97 -5.13
CA HIS A 50 -1.02 -7.82 -3.73
C HIS A 50 -2.21 -7.69 -2.77
N ASP A 51 -3.26 -6.98 -3.17
CA ASP A 51 -4.37 -6.55 -2.29
C ASP A 51 -5.72 -7.24 -2.60
N VAL A 52 -5.74 -8.25 -3.50
CA VAL A 52 -7.00 -8.92 -3.92
C VAL A 52 -7.67 -9.70 -2.79
N GLY A 53 -6.92 -10.15 -1.80
CA GLY A 53 -7.39 -10.88 -0.63
C GLY A 53 -7.81 -10.02 0.55
N HIS A 54 -7.76 -8.70 0.40
CA HIS A 54 -8.11 -7.81 1.50
C HIS A 54 -9.62 -7.81 1.78
N THR A 55 -9.97 -7.75 3.05
CA THR A 55 -11.36 -7.79 3.53
C THR A 55 -12.13 -6.51 3.20
N PRO A 56 -13.47 -6.55 3.14
CA PRO A 56 -14.29 -5.35 3.30
C PRO A 56 -13.89 -4.61 4.58
N PHE A 57 -13.95 -3.28 4.57
CA PHE A 57 -13.56 -2.40 5.70
C PHE A 57 -12.06 -2.42 6.04
N GLY A 58 -11.20 -2.86 5.12
CA GLY A 58 -9.76 -2.80 5.29
C GLY A 58 -9.25 -3.60 6.50
N HIS A 59 -8.32 -3.05 7.24
CA HIS A 59 -7.74 -3.70 8.42
C HIS A 59 -8.74 -3.96 9.55
N VAL A 60 -9.83 -3.18 9.65
CA VAL A 60 -10.88 -3.45 10.64
C VAL A 60 -11.54 -4.79 10.38
N GLY A 61 -11.88 -5.07 9.12
CA GLY A 61 -12.40 -6.38 8.72
C GLY A 61 -11.37 -7.51 8.91
N GLU A 62 -10.09 -7.22 8.65
CA GLU A 62 -9.00 -8.17 8.89
C GLU A 62 -8.88 -8.53 10.39
N TYR A 63 -8.93 -7.55 11.29
CA TYR A 63 -8.92 -7.79 12.73
C TYR A 63 -10.15 -8.60 13.18
N ALA A 64 -11.34 -8.24 12.70
CA ALA A 64 -12.57 -8.97 13.03
C ALA A 64 -12.50 -10.43 12.58
N LEU A 65 -12.01 -10.70 11.36
CA LEU A 65 -11.81 -12.08 10.89
C LEU A 65 -10.75 -12.81 11.70
N ARG A 66 -9.64 -12.16 12.04
CA ARG A 66 -8.59 -12.75 12.87
C ARG A 66 -9.11 -13.17 14.24
N ASP A 67 -9.96 -12.34 14.87
CA ASP A 67 -10.60 -12.64 16.14
C ASP A 67 -11.55 -13.84 16.04
N MET A 68 -12.23 -14.00 14.89
CA MET A 68 -13.19 -15.10 14.69
C MET A 68 -12.53 -16.44 14.34
N VAL A 69 -11.48 -16.42 13.51
CA VAL A 69 -10.87 -17.65 12.96
C VAL A 69 -9.46 -17.94 13.49
N GLY A 70 -8.93 -17.08 14.35
CA GLY A 70 -7.62 -17.23 15.00
C GLY A 70 -6.42 -16.76 14.16
N HIS A 71 -6.50 -16.82 12.84
CA HIS A 71 -5.43 -16.38 11.94
C HIS A 71 -6.03 -15.87 10.62
N PHE A 72 -5.71 -14.65 10.27
CA PHE A 72 -6.04 -14.07 8.96
C PHE A 72 -5.05 -12.96 8.62
N ASN A 73 -4.42 -13.02 7.46
CA ASN A 73 -3.59 -11.98 6.88
C ASN A 73 -4.00 -11.76 5.41
N HIS A 74 -4.20 -10.51 5.01
CA HIS A 74 -4.68 -10.21 3.67
C HIS A 74 -3.69 -10.63 2.56
N ASN A 75 -2.38 -10.57 2.81
CA ASN A 75 -1.36 -11.00 1.85
C ASN A 75 -1.40 -12.52 1.60
N GLU A 76 -1.59 -13.32 2.64
CA GLU A 76 -1.78 -14.78 2.51
C GLU A 76 -3.10 -15.09 1.80
N GLN A 77 -4.15 -14.35 2.13
CA GLN A 77 -5.44 -14.48 1.45
C GLN A 77 -5.36 -14.02 -0.02
N SER A 78 -4.56 -13.00 -0.34
CA SER A 78 -4.29 -12.58 -1.72
C SER A 78 -3.68 -13.72 -2.52
N LEU A 79 -2.65 -14.37 -1.98
CA LEU A 79 -2.05 -15.55 -2.61
C LEU A 79 -3.07 -16.67 -2.78
N ARG A 80 -3.86 -16.98 -1.73
CA ARG A 80 -4.92 -17.99 -1.80
C ARG A 80 -5.98 -17.68 -2.84
N MET A 81 -6.36 -16.41 -2.99
CA MET A 81 -7.32 -15.96 -4.02
C MET A 81 -6.83 -16.34 -5.42
N VAL A 82 -5.59 -15.97 -5.75
CA VAL A 82 -5.04 -16.16 -7.10
C VAL A 82 -4.59 -17.59 -7.41
N GLU A 83 -4.33 -18.43 -6.38
CA GLU A 83 -3.86 -19.79 -6.54
C GLU A 83 -4.96 -20.85 -6.42
N VAL A 84 -5.97 -20.58 -5.59
CA VAL A 84 -6.94 -21.61 -5.16
C VAL A 84 -8.37 -21.22 -5.47
N LEU A 85 -8.75 -19.97 -5.25
CA LEU A 85 -10.18 -19.57 -5.34
C LEU A 85 -10.55 -19.07 -6.73
N GLU A 86 -9.62 -18.46 -7.44
CA GLU A 86 -9.86 -18.02 -8.82
C GLU A 86 -9.84 -19.21 -9.77
N MET A 87 -10.68 -19.17 -10.80
CA MET A 87 -10.78 -20.19 -11.83
C MET A 87 -10.43 -19.60 -13.18
N HIS A 88 -9.53 -20.25 -13.91
CA HIS A 88 -9.22 -19.90 -15.29
C HIS A 88 -9.64 -21.05 -16.23
N GLY A 89 -10.81 -20.92 -16.83
CA GLY A 89 -11.48 -22.04 -17.52
C GLY A 89 -11.75 -23.18 -16.53
N ASP A 90 -11.26 -24.38 -16.84
CA ASP A 90 -11.39 -25.57 -15.98
C ASP A 90 -10.22 -25.73 -14.99
N HIS A 91 -9.26 -24.79 -14.98
CA HIS A 91 -8.09 -24.84 -14.12
C HIS A 91 -8.27 -23.97 -12.88
N GLN A 92 -7.91 -24.54 -11.71
CA GLN A 92 -7.85 -23.83 -10.46
C GLN A 92 -6.59 -22.96 -10.42
N GLY A 93 -6.76 -21.71 -10.01
CA GLY A 93 -5.69 -20.73 -9.92
C GLY A 93 -5.28 -20.12 -11.27
N LEU A 94 -4.52 -19.03 -11.18
CA LEU A 94 -4.06 -18.25 -12.34
C LEU A 94 -2.71 -18.73 -12.90
N ASN A 95 -2.12 -19.78 -12.34
CA ASN A 95 -0.81 -20.32 -12.74
C ASN A 95 0.30 -19.26 -12.76
N LEU A 96 0.39 -18.47 -11.70
CA LEU A 96 1.37 -17.39 -11.57
C LEU A 96 2.79 -17.95 -11.33
N THR A 97 3.79 -17.19 -11.79
CA THR A 97 5.19 -17.54 -11.53
C THR A 97 5.54 -17.43 -10.05
N THR A 98 6.58 -18.15 -9.61
CA THR A 98 7.06 -18.10 -8.23
C THR A 98 7.43 -16.67 -7.81
N ALA A 99 7.99 -15.87 -8.71
CA ALA A 99 8.36 -14.48 -8.44
C ALA A 99 7.13 -13.60 -8.15
N VAL A 100 6.03 -13.77 -8.90
CA VAL A 100 4.78 -13.04 -8.64
C VAL A 100 4.17 -13.45 -7.30
N ARG A 101 4.13 -14.76 -7.03
CA ARG A 101 3.59 -15.33 -5.79
C ARG A 101 4.35 -14.84 -4.55
N ASP A 102 5.69 -14.87 -4.63
CA ASP A 102 6.59 -14.37 -3.58
C ASP A 102 6.38 -12.88 -3.33
N GLY A 103 6.28 -12.08 -4.40
CA GLY A 103 5.98 -10.65 -4.30
C GLY A 103 4.63 -10.35 -3.67
N ILE A 104 3.58 -11.12 -4.04
CA ILE A 104 2.23 -10.96 -3.44
C ILE A 104 2.26 -11.25 -1.95
N VAL A 105 2.85 -12.34 -1.50
CA VAL A 105 2.85 -12.68 -0.08
C VAL A 105 3.81 -11.80 0.72
N GLY A 106 4.91 -11.35 0.11
CA GLY A 106 5.96 -10.57 0.76
C GLY A 106 5.75 -9.06 0.73
N HIS A 107 4.68 -8.52 0.10
CA HIS A 107 4.48 -7.07 0.07
C HIS A 107 4.28 -6.48 1.47
N THR A 108 3.87 -7.28 2.44
CA THR A 108 3.76 -6.90 3.86
C THR A 108 4.19 -8.04 4.79
N GLY A 109 4.20 -7.79 6.11
CA GLY A 109 4.60 -8.80 7.10
C GLY A 109 6.12 -8.96 7.22
N ALA A 110 6.57 -10.10 7.78
CA ALA A 110 7.98 -10.36 8.07
C ALA A 110 8.77 -10.89 6.87
N HIS A 111 8.09 -11.54 5.92
CA HIS A 111 8.74 -12.09 4.72
C HIS A 111 9.15 -10.96 3.77
N ILE A 112 10.41 -10.94 3.37
CA ILE A 112 10.95 -9.98 2.38
C ILE A 112 11.02 -10.70 1.03
N PRO A 113 10.43 -10.16 -0.05
CA PRO A 113 10.51 -10.75 -1.37
C PRO A 113 11.94 -10.95 -1.85
N VAL A 114 12.19 -12.08 -2.52
CA VAL A 114 13.50 -12.41 -3.08
C VAL A 114 13.86 -11.52 -4.25
N THR A 115 12.88 -11.13 -5.07
CA THR A 115 13.10 -10.27 -6.23
C THR A 115 13.09 -8.80 -5.82
N LEU A 116 13.89 -7.99 -6.51
CA LEU A 116 13.91 -6.54 -6.32
C LEU A 116 12.56 -5.92 -6.67
N GLU A 117 11.86 -6.45 -7.66
CA GLU A 117 10.51 -6.05 -8.06
C GLU A 117 9.49 -6.23 -6.92
N GLY A 118 9.55 -7.36 -6.22
CA GLY A 118 8.73 -7.60 -5.03
C GLY A 118 9.06 -6.62 -3.89
N GLN A 119 10.34 -6.33 -3.69
CA GLN A 119 10.80 -5.34 -2.70
C GLN A 119 10.34 -3.91 -3.06
N ILE A 120 10.29 -3.55 -4.36
CA ILE A 120 9.72 -2.29 -4.82
C ILE A 120 8.26 -2.19 -4.36
N ILE A 121 7.43 -3.19 -4.65
CA ILE A 121 6.00 -3.16 -4.28
C ILE A 121 5.83 -3.02 -2.77
N ARG A 122 6.65 -3.71 -1.97
CA ARG A 122 6.61 -3.61 -0.51
C ARG A 122 6.80 -2.19 0.03
N ILE A 123 7.64 -1.37 -0.62
CA ILE A 123 7.89 0.02 -0.22
C ILE A 123 6.85 0.95 -0.86
N VAL A 124 6.58 0.76 -2.15
CA VAL A 124 5.66 1.61 -2.92
C VAL A 124 4.23 1.53 -2.42
N ASP A 125 3.77 0.36 -1.98
CA ASP A 125 2.46 0.23 -1.34
C ASP A 125 2.33 1.18 -0.14
N ARG A 126 3.35 1.23 0.73
CA ARG A 126 3.38 2.17 1.87
C ARG A 126 3.40 3.63 1.45
N ILE A 127 4.20 3.98 0.44
CA ILE A 127 4.23 5.34 -0.10
C ILE A 127 2.85 5.73 -0.62
N ALA A 128 2.24 4.85 -1.41
CA ALA A 128 0.95 5.08 -2.03
C ALA A 128 -0.15 5.29 -0.96
N TYR A 129 -0.33 4.34 -0.04
CA TYR A 129 -1.43 4.47 0.93
C TYR A 129 -1.27 5.69 1.84
N LEU A 130 -0.04 6.01 2.30
CA LEU A 130 0.17 7.18 3.16
C LEU A 130 -0.19 8.49 2.45
N CYS A 131 0.29 8.67 1.22
CA CYS A 131 0.02 9.89 0.46
C CYS A 131 -1.45 10.01 0.04
N HIS A 132 -2.07 8.89 -0.30
CA HIS A 132 -3.47 8.87 -0.75
C HIS A 132 -4.44 9.06 0.42
N ASP A 133 -4.21 8.39 1.54
CA ASP A 133 -5.04 8.57 2.74
C ASP A 133 -4.90 9.99 3.32
N PHE A 134 -3.72 10.59 3.18
CA PHE A 134 -3.51 12.00 3.52
C PHE A 134 -4.36 12.93 2.63
N ASP A 135 -4.34 12.74 1.31
CA ASP A 135 -5.16 13.50 0.36
C ASP A 135 -6.67 13.35 0.66
N ASP A 136 -7.11 12.11 0.90
CA ASP A 136 -8.50 11.82 1.23
C ASP A 136 -8.91 12.45 2.58
N ALA A 137 -8.03 12.44 3.58
CA ALA A 137 -8.27 13.07 4.89
C ALA A 137 -8.34 14.61 4.78
N GLN A 138 -7.50 15.23 3.93
CA GLN A 138 -7.59 16.67 3.64
C GLN A 138 -8.92 17.02 2.94
N ARG A 139 -9.32 16.26 1.92
CA ARG A 139 -10.60 16.45 1.21
C ARG A 139 -11.80 16.29 2.13
N ALA A 140 -11.69 15.43 3.13
CA ALA A 140 -12.71 15.24 4.15
C ALA A 140 -12.72 16.34 5.21
N GLY A 141 -11.77 17.28 5.19
CA GLY A 141 -11.63 18.32 6.21
C GLY A 141 -11.21 17.79 7.59
N MET A 142 -10.60 16.59 7.64
CA MET A 142 -10.13 15.98 8.88
C MET A 142 -8.80 16.58 9.35
N LEU A 143 -7.98 17.04 8.43
CA LEU A 143 -6.68 17.67 8.70
C LEU A 143 -6.27 18.61 7.56
N THR A 144 -5.25 19.42 7.83
CA THR A 144 -4.62 20.30 6.83
C THR A 144 -3.14 19.95 6.67
N ALA A 145 -2.51 20.42 5.59
CA ALA A 145 -1.10 20.17 5.35
C ALA A 145 -0.18 20.86 6.38
N GLU A 146 -0.65 21.95 6.97
CA GLU A 146 0.07 22.70 8.02
C GLU A 146 0.20 21.92 9.33
N GLU A 147 -0.71 20.96 9.59
CA GLU A 147 -0.69 20.10 10.77
C GLU A 147 0.34 18.97 10.68
N LEU A 148 0.88 18.70 9.49
CA LEU A 148 1.96 17.72 9.33
C LEU A 148 3.19 18.10 10.19
N PRO A 149 3.90 17.10 10.75
CA PRO A 149 5.18 17.34 11.40
C PRO A 149 6.13 18.14 10.52
N PHE A 150 6.94 19.01 11.14
CA PHE A 150 7.87 19.86 10.42
C PHE A 150 8.80 19.08 9.50
N GLU A 151 9.36 17.98 9.96
CA GLU A 151 10.28 17.12 9.21
C GLU A 151 9.60 16.50 7.97
N VAL A 152 8.31 16.16 8.09
CA VAL A 152 7.53 15.62 6.96
C VAL A 152 7.35 16.71 5.89
N ARG A 153 7.01 17.92 6.29
CA ARG A 153 6.87 19.05 5.37
C ARG A 153 8.18 19.44 4.70
N GLU A 154 9.26 19.41 5.46
CA GLU A 154 10.61 19.75 4.99
C GLU A 154 11.12 18.75 3.94
N HIS A 155 11.00 17.45 4.22
CA HIS A 155 11.51 16.40 3.34
C HIS A 155 10.57 16.06 2.18
N PHE A 156 9.26 16.03 2.43
CA PHE A 156 8.28 15.55 1.46
C PHE A 156 7.43 16.64 0.82
N GLY A 157 7.44 17.84 1.39
CA GLY A 157 6.53 18.91 0.98
C GLY A 157 5.13 18.74 1.55
N MET A 158 4.15 19.42 0.95
CA MET A 158 2.80 19.56 1.49
C MET A 158 1.72 18.97 0.57
N THR A 159 2.11 18.39 -0.57
CA THR A 159 1.18 17.81 -1.54
C THR A 159 1.45 16.32 -1.76
N PRO A 160 0.45 15.50 -2.04
CA PRO A 160 0.65 14.08 -2.34
C PRO A 160 1.70 13.84 -3.44
N SER A 161 1.69 14.69 -4.47
CA SER A 161 2.64 14.59 -5.58
C SER A 161 4.08 14.84 -5.13
N SER A 162 4.33 15.90 -4.35
CA SER A 162 5.68 16.18 -3.84
C SER A 162 6.18 15.09 -2.90
N MET A 163 5.30 14.57 -2.05
CA MET A 163 5.62 13.47 -1.13
C MET A 163 6.04 12.20 -1.87
N ILE A 164 5.23 11.78 -2.85
CA ILE A 164 5.54 10.60 -3.68
C ILE A 164 6.86 10.81 -4.41
N THR A 165 7.07 11.97 -5.02
CA THR A 165 8.29 12.29 -5.78
C THR A 165 9.52 12.20 -4.88
N ALA A 166 9.50 12.84 -3.71
CA ALA A 166 10.64 12.83 -2.79
C ALA A 166 11.03 11.41 -2.34
N MET A 167 10.03 10.60 -1.97
CA MET A 167 10.28 9.22 -1.54
C MET A 167 10.73 8.30 -2.69
N VAL A 168 10.16 8.46 -3.87
CA VAL A 168 10.54 7.68 -5.07
C VAL A 168 11.95 8.03 -5.55
N GLU A 169 12.30 9.31 -5.62
CA GLU A 169 13.65 9.75 -6.01
C GLU A 169 14.71 9.24 -5.04
N ASP A 170 14.44 9.29 -3.73
CA ASP A 170 15.33 8.75 -2.72
C ASP A 170 15.50 7.23 -2.87
N MET A 171 14.40 6.50 -3.00
CA MET A 171 14.42 5.04 -3.20
C MET A 171 15.23 4.66 -4.43
N VAL A 172 15.04 5.35 -5.56
CA VAL A 172 15.81 5.10 -6.79
C VAL A 172 17.30 5.37 -6.55
N ARG A 173 17.64 6.50 -5.95
CA ARG A 173 19.04 6.87 -5.66
C ARG A 173 19.72 5.85 -4.75
N GLU A 174 19.02 5.43 -3.68
CA GLU A 174 19.58 4.50 -2.69
C GLU A 174 19.64 3.05 -3.16
N SER A 175 18.87 2.69 -4.18
CA SER A 175 18.81 1.31 -4.69
C SER A 175 19.63 1.10 -5.97
N LEU A 176 20.08 2.17 -6.62
CA LEU A 176 20.79 2.07 -7.89
C LEU A 176 22.05 1.23 -7.75
N ASP A 177 22.19 0.23 -8.61
CA ASP A 177 23.31 -0.73 -8.64
C ASP A 177 23.53 -1.52 -7.35
N LYS A 178 22.48 -1.62 -6.48
CA LYS A 178 22.51 -2.42 -5.25
C LYS A 178 21.63 -3.67 -5.39
N PRO A 179 21.96 -4.77 -4.67
CA PRO A 179 21.16 -6.00 -4.67
C PRO A 179 19.95 -5.94 -3.71
N VAL A 180 19.49 -4.76 -3.34
CA VAL A 180 18.38 -4.53 -2.39
C VAL A 180 17.71 -3.20 -2.72
N ILE A 181 16.39 -3.15 -2.55
CA ILE A 181 15.64 -1.90 -2.61
C ILE A 181 15.63 -1.28 -1.22
N SER A 182 16.05 -0.03 -1.12
CA SER A 182 16.17 0.70 0.15
C SER A 182 15.87 2.18 -0.03
N MET A 183 15.67 2.84 1.08
CA MET A 183 15.59 4.30 1.21
C MET A 183 16.72 4.77 2.13
N SER A 184 17.09 6.05 2.06
CA SER A 184 18.01 6.64 3.03
C SER A 184 17.39 6.62 4.44
N SER A 185 18.24 6.55 5.46
CA SER A 185 17.78 6.51 6.86
C SER A 185 16.89 7.70 7.22
N ASP A 186 17.19 8.88 6.69
CA ASP A 186 16.45 10.11 7.00
C ASP A 186 15.04 10.06 6.38
N ILE A 187 14.93 9.60 5.14
CA ILE A 187 13.63 9.46 4.46
C ILE A 187 12.82 8.33 5.08
N GLU A 188 13.44 7.22 5.44
CA GLU A 188 12.75 6.13 6.15
C GLU A 188 12.22 6.56 7.52
N MET A 189 13.02 7.30 8.31
CA MET A 189 12.58 7.86 9.57
C MET A 189 11.44 8.86 9.40
N THR A 190 11.53 9.74 8.41
CA THR A 190 10.48 10.72 8.11
C THR A 190 9.19 10.04 7.63
N MET A 191 9.28 8.99 6.81
CA MET A 191 8.13 8.19 6.40
C MET A 191 7.47 7.50 7.60
N ASN A 192 8.26 6.98 8.55
CA ASN A 192 7.73 6.41 9.78
C ASN A 192 7.05 7.47 10.67
N LEU A 193 7.60 8.68 10.76
CA LEU A 193 6.97 9.80 11.46
C LEU A 193 5.63 10.19 10.81
N PHE A 194 5.60 10.27 9.48
CA PHE A 194 4.37 10.52 8.73
C PHE A 194 3.32 9.43 9.00
N ARG A 195 3.72 8.16 8.97
CA ARG A 195 2.84 7.05 9.30
C ARG A 195 2.27 7.15 10.72
N GLN A 196 3.10 7.47 11.73
CA GLN A 196 2.65 7.66 13.11
C GLN A 196 1.65 8.81 13.23
N PHE A 197 1.89 9.92 12.52
CA PHE A 197 0.98 11.05 12.45
C PHE A 197 -0.39 10.64 11.88
N MET A 198 -0.40 9.90 10.75
CA MET A 198 -1.62 9.40 10.13
C MET A 198 -2.37 8.43 11.05
N PHE A 199 -1.65 7.53 11.72
CA PHE A 199 -2.27 6.61 12.69
C PHE A 199 -2.99 7.36 13.81
N LYS A 200 -2.35 8.35 14.39
CA LYS A 200 -2.90 9.13 15.51
C LYS A 200 -4.09 10.00 15.10
N ASN A 201 -3.97 10.71 13.98
CA ASN A 201 -4.89 11.79 13.63
C ASN A 201 -5.98 11.37 12.63
N VAL A 202 -5.77 10.28 11.89
CA VAL A 202 -6.72 9.78 10.88
C VAL A 202 -7.25 8.40 11.28
N TYR A 203 -6.41 7.37 11.32
CA TYR A 203 -6.90 5.99 11.48
C TYR A 203 -7.49 5.68 12.86
N LEU A 204 -7.01 6.33 13.93
CA LEU A 204 -7.52 6.20 15.28
C LEU A 204 -8.39 7.39 15.73
N ALA A 205 -8.73 8.30 14.81
CA ALA A 205 -9.53 9.48 15.14
C ALA A 205 -10.89 9.09 15.72
N PRO A 206 -11.34 9.73 16.83
CA PRO A 206 -12.62 9.44 17.45
C PRO A 206 -13.83 9.58 16.51
N ALA A 207 -13.72 10.43 15.48
CA ALA A 207 -14.75 10.64 14.47
C ALA A 207 -15.02 9.37 13.63
N LEU A 208 -14.06 8.45 13.51
CA LEU A 208 -14.20 7.20 12.76
C LEU A 208 -14.63 6.00 13.63
N ILE A 209 -14.60 6.13 14.97
CA ILE A 209 -14.96 5.04 15.88
C ILE A 209 -16.41 4.56 15.70
N PRO A 210 -17.44 5.43 15.53
CA PRO A 210 -18.81 4.99 15.34
C PRO A 210 -19.01 4.11 14.10
N ASP A 211 -18.27 4.39 13.02
CA ASP A 211 -18.39 3.63 11.78
C ASP A 211 -17.59 2.33 11.83
N ARG A 212 -16.48 2.31 12.57
CA ARG A 212 -15.72 1.07 12.84
C ARG A 212 -16.51 0.06 13.67
N ASN A 213 -17.36 0.52 14.59
CA ASN A 213 -18.20 -0.32 15.44
C ASN A 213 -19.46 -0.85 14.74
N LYS A 214 -19.77 -0.35 13.52
CA LYS A 214 -20.86 -0.82 12.67
C LYS A 214 -20.42 -1.80 11.60
N ALA A 215 -19.12 -1.95 11.37
CA ALA A 215 -18.51 -2.87 10.41
C ALA A 215 -18.28 -4.25 11.04
#